data_a4c22dd6e5ff8a34e98ef41d5d3d4839
#
_entry.id   a4c22dd6e5ff8a34e98ef41d5d3d4839
#
_cell.length_a   1.000
_cell.length_b   1.000
_cell.length_c   1.000
_cell.angle_alpha   90.00
_cell.angle_beta   90.00
_cell.angle_gamma   90.00
#
_symmetry.space_group_name_H-M   'P 1'
#
loop_
_entity.id
_entity.type
_entity.pdbx_description
1 polymer ?
#
loop_
_entity_poly.entity_id
_entity_poly.type
_entity_poly.pdbx_seq_one_letter_code
_entity_poly.pdbx_strand_id
1 'polypeptide(L)'
;MMRSRTKGAIAALVVISAMLALPSAQSLPGGISGVQQSGCNCHGAVPSDSVVASIDGLPESYNYSETYDITVSFQGGPSQEGNVNQGGFHLWASQGSLAVNDATAQLYNENEVGHTEAGNDQVSWTLTWTAPATDTNVDFILHVNSVNGCLLYTSPSPRDRG
;
A
#
# COMPACT_ATOMS: atom_id res chain seq x y z
N MET A 1 -53.16 3.43 -29.87
CA MET A 1 -52.38 4.37 -29.07
C MET A 1 -51.59 3.60 -28.01
N MET A 2 -50.57 2.81 -28.41
CA MET A 2 -49.90 1.81 -27.54
C MET A 2 -48.42 1.64 -27.94
N ARG A 3 -47.62 2.70 -28.11
CA ARG A 3 -46.23 2.66 -28.53
C ARG A 3 -45.23 3.43 -27.65
N SER A 4 -45.67 4.01 -26.53
CA SER A 4 -44.76 4.86 -25.69
C SER A 4 -44.18 4.19 -24.44
N ARG A 5 -44.75 3.07 -23.98
CA ARG A 5 -44.30 2.46 -22.71
C ARG A 5 -43.09 1.52 -22.84
N THR A 6 -42.89 0.93 -24.00
CA THR A 6 -41.79 -0.02 -24.23
C THR A 6 -40.41 0.65 -24.37
N LYS A 7 -40.34 1.87 -24.93
CA LYS A 7 -39.07 2.59 -25.10
C LYS A 7 -38.53 3.10 -23.77
N GLY A 8 -39.38 3.51 -22.83
CA GLY A 8 -38.96 3.93 -21.50
C GLY A 8 -38.45 2.78 -20.64
N ALA A 9 -39.10 1.61 -20.73
CA ALA A 9 -38.68 0.43 -19.98
C ALA A 9 -37.32 -0.13 -20.44
N ILE A 10 -37.03 -0.11 -21.75
CA ILE A 10 -35.73 -0.55 -22.29
C ILE A 10 -34.62 0.42 -21.91
N ALA A 11 -34.86 1.72 -21.96
CA ALA A 11 -33.88 2.73 -21.54
C ALA A 11 -33.55 2.62 -20.03
N ALA A 12 -34.56 2.40 -19.19
CA ALA A 12 -34.35 2.19 -17.75
C ALA A 12 -33.56 0.91 -17.47
N LEU A 13 -33.82 -0.18 -18.20
CA LEU A 13 -33.11 -1.45 -18.04
C LEU A 13 -31.63 -1.33 -18.45
N VAL A 14 -31.33 -0.59 -19.51
CA VAL A 14 -29.92 -0.35 -19.95
C VAL A 14 -29.17 0.50 -18.95
N VAL A 15 -29.79 1.53 -18.36
CA VAL A 15 -29.16 2.35 -17.31
C VAL A 15 -28.90 1.54 -16.04
N ILE A 16 -29.82 0.69 -15.61
CA ILE A 16 -29.64 -0.20 -14.46
C ILE A 16 -28.52 -1.21 -14.72
N SER A 17 -28.46 -1.80 -15.91
CA SER A 17 -27.39 -2.75 -16.30
C SER A 17 -26.02 -2.06 -16.36
N ALA A 18 -25.93 -0.81 -16.80
CA ALA A 18 -24.68 -0.05 -16.83
C ALA A 18 -24.21 0.32 -15.42
N MET A 19 -25.11 0.58 -14.46
CA MET A 19 -24.74 0.83 -13.06
C MET A 19 -24.23 -0.43 -12.34
N LEU A 20 -24.69 -1.63 -12.75
CA LEU A 20 -24.20 -2.90 -12.18
C LEU A 20 -22.83 -3.34 -12.74
N ALA A 21 -22.36 -2.70 -13.80
CA ALA A 21 -21.07 -2.98 -14.44
C ALA A 21 -19.95 -2.01 -14.03
N LEU A 22 -20.20 -1.11 -13.06
CA LEU A 22 -19.12 -0.29 -12.50
C LEU A 22 -18.17 -1.19 -11.72
N PRO A 23 -16.86 -1.18 -12.04
CA PRO A 23 -15.90 -1.90 -11.23
C PRO A 23 -15.97 -1.34 -9.81
N SER A 24 -16.26 -2.21 -8.84
CA SER A 24 -16.15 -1.85 -7.43
C SER A 24 -14.68 -1.48 -7.18
N ALA A 25 -14.41 -0.29 -6.68
CA ALA A 25 -13.10 0.05 -6.16
C ALA A 25 -12.83 -0.90 -4.98
N GLN A 26 -11.97 -1.89 -5.20
CA GLN A 26 -11.56 -2.80 -4.14
C GLN A 26 -10.36 -2.18 -3.41
N SER A 27 -10.51 -2.01 -2.11
CA SER A 27 -9.38 -1.82 -1.21
C SER A 27 -8.60 -3.14 -1.16
N LEU A 28 -7.27 -3.06 -1.16
CA LEU A 28 -6.37 -4.20 -0.95
C LEU A 28 -5.78 -4.10 0.47
N PRO A 29 -6.51 -4.53 1.50
CA PRO A 29 -6.07 -4.39 2.89
C PRO A 29 -4.82 -5.23 3.19
N GLY A 30 -4.53 -6.24 2.38
CA GLY A 30 -3.36 -7.11 2.48
C GLY A 30 -2.15 -6.66 1.64
N GLY A 31 -2.10 -5.40 1.22
CA GLY A 31 -0.97 -4.89 0.45
C GLY A 31 -0.95 -5.30 -1.03
N ILE A 32 0.08 -4.90 -1.74
CA ILE A 32 0.26 -5.13 -3.19
C ILE A 32 1.74 -5.35 -3.51
N SER A 33 2.02 -6.22 -4.48
CA SER A 33 3.38 -6.48 -5.01
C SER A 33 3.62 -5.79 -6.35
N GLY A 34 4.90 -5.69 -6.77
CA GLY A 34 5.29 -5.21 -8.08
C GLY A 34 5.18 -3.69 -8.25
N VAL A 35 5.12 -2.92 -7.16
CA VAL A 35 4.94 -1.46 -7.18
C VAL A 35 6.23 -0.66 -6.94
N GLN A 36 7.40 -1.33 -6.89
CA GLN A 36 8.68 -0.72 -6.54
C GLN A 36 9.04 0.50 -7.39
N GLN A 37 8.66 0.56 -8.66
CA GLN A 37 8.95 1.70 -9.54
C GLN A 37 7.78 2.68 -9.70
N SER A 38 6.57 2.24 -9.45
CA SER A 38 5.35 3.02 -9.72
C SER A 38 4.69 3.60 -8.47
N GLY A 39 5.10 3.11 -7.29
CA GLY A 39 4.44 3.45 -6.02
C GLY A 39 3.00 2.96 -5.93
N CYS A 40 2.32 3.35 -4.86
CA CYS A 40 0.93 3.00 -4.62
C CYS A 40 0.00 3.94 -5.39
N ASN A 41 -0.22 3.69 -6.67
CA ASN A 41 -1.00 4.57 -7.56
C ASN A 41 -2.51 4.60 -7.28
N CYS A 42 -3.03 3.71 -6.42
CA CYS A 42 -4.47 3.59 -6.16
C CYS A 42 -5.05 4.77 -5.36
N HIS A 43 -4.23 5.49 -4.59
CA HIS A 43 -4.64 6.58 -3.71
C HIS A 43 -4.08 7.96 -4.11
N GLY A 44 -3.36 8.05 -5.22
CA GLY A 44 -2.76 9.27 -5.74
C GLY A 44 -1.34 9.02 -6.24
N ALA A 45 -1.01 9.57 -7.40
CA ALA A 45 0.30 9.40 -8.04
C ALA A 45 1.38 10.35 -7.47
N VAL A 46 1.01 11.27 -6.58
CA VAL A 46 1.92 12.27 -6.02
C VAL A 46 2.12 11.98 -4.53
N PRO A 47 3.39 11.80 -4.09
CA PRO A 47 3.69 11.68 -2.67
C PRO A 47 3.17 12.88 -1.88
N SER A 48 2.75 12.65 -0.64
CA SER A 48 2.28 13.69 0.25
C SER A 48 3.43 14.18 1.13
N ASP A 49 3.72 15.48 1.12
CA ASP A 49 4.73 16.10 2.00
C ASP A 49 4.36 16.03 3.50
N SER A 50 3.11 15.65 3.81
CA SER A 50 2.65 15.48 5.19
C SER A 50 2.97 14.10 5.79
N VAL A 51 3.51 13.16 5.00
CA VAL A 51 3.90 11.82 5.45
C VAL A 51 5.39 11.63 5.27
N VAL A 52 6.06 11.26 6.35
CA VAL A 52 7.49 10.95 6.36
C VAL A 52 7.68 9.46 6.59
N ALA A 53 8.27 8.77 5.62
CA ALA A 53 8.64 7.36 5.71
C ALA A 53 10.09 7.21 6.18
N SER A 54 10.40 6.17 6.96
CA SER A 54 11.76 5.86 7.41
C SER A 54 12.03 4.36 7.37
N ILE A 55 13.31 4.01 7.18
CA ILE A 55 13.88 2.69 7.41
C ILE A 55 15.00 2.88 8.42
N ASP A 56 14.84 2.32 9.61
CA ASP A 56 15.83 2.35 10.67
C ASP A 56 16.53 0.98 10.77
N GLY A 57 17.77 0.95 11.27
CA GLY A 57 18.54 -0.28 11.48
C GLY A 57 19.41 -0.70 10.27
N LEU A 58 19.35 0.02 9.15
CA LEU A 58 20.28 -0.21 8.03
C LEU A 58 21.67 0.32 8.40
N PRO A 59 22.75 -0.48 8.20
CA PRO A 59 24.12 -0.01 8.40
C PRO A 59 24.57 0.93 7.27
N GLU A 60 25.48 1.83 7.55
CA GLU A 60 26.13 2.65 6.52
C GLU A 60 26.98 1.81 5.55
N SER A 61 27.53 0.70 6.05
CA SER A 61 28.19 -0.35 5.28
C SER A 61 27.91 -1.69 5.92
N TYR A 62 27.64 -2.71 5.11
CA TYR A 62 27.27 -4.03 5.59
C TYR A 62 28.45 -5.03 5.53
N ASN A 63 28.41 -6.06 6.37
CA ASN A 63 29.23 -7.23 6.22
C ASN A 63 28.53 -8.26 5.31
N TYR A 64 29.29 -8.99 4.51
CA TYR A 64 28.73 -9.96 3.56
C TYR A 64 27.92 -11.04 4.28
N SER A 65 26.73 -11.28 3.80
CA SER A 65 25.81 -12.29 4.34
C SER A 65 25.40 -12.07 5.80
N GLU A 66 25.69 -10.91 6.38
CA GLU A 66 25.22 -10.56 7.71
C GLU A 66 23.75 -10.15 7.67
N THR A 67 23.06 -10.45 8.77
CA THR A 67 21.63 -10.19 8.93
C THR A 67 21.42 -9.02 9.87
N TYR A 68 20.56 -8.10 9.46
CA TYR A 68 20.23 -6.87 10.17
C TYR A 68 18.72 -6.79 10.44
N ASP A 69 18.36 -6.49 11.68
CA ASP A 69 16.98 -6.13 12.00
C ASP A 69 16.73 -4.69 11.54
N ILE A 70 15.71 -4.51 10.72
CA ILE A 70 15.31 -3.21 10.20
C ILE A 70 13.88 -2.91 10.60
N THR A 71 13.57 -1.64 10.80
CA THR A 71 12.22 -1.17 11.09
C THR A 71 11.78 -0.20 10.02
N VAL A 72 10.71 -0.52 9.32
CA VAL A 72 10.02 0.43 8.43
C VAL A 72 8.92 1.12 9.20
N SER A 73 8.81 2.43 9.06
CA SER A 73 7.77 3.20 9.72
C SER A 73 7.39 4.44 8.94
N PHE A 74 6.30 5.07 9.33
CA PHE A 74 5.93 6.39 8.85
C PHE A 74 5.30 7.24 9.95
N GLN A 75 5.35 8.56 9.76
CA GLN A 75 4.74 9.56 10.62
C GLN A 75 3.98 10.57 9.78
N GLY A 76 2.96 11.20 10.37
CA GLY A 76 2.13 12.20 9.69
C GLY A 76 0.98 11.60 8.88
N GLY A 77 0.37 12.44 8.05
CA GLY A 77 -0.84 12.12 7.32
C GLY A 77 -2.11 12.50 8.06
N PRO A 78 -3.27 11.94 7.72
CA PRO A 78 -4.53 12.28 8.34
C PRO A 78 -4.56 11.86 9.82
N SER A 79 -5.30 12.60 10.64
CA SER A 79 -5.53 12.22 12.03
C SER A 79 -6.19 10.84 12.10
N GLN A 80 -5.60 9.95 12.87
CA GLN A 80 -6.09 8.59 13.01
C GLN A 80 -7.18 8.55 14.08
N GLU A 81 -8.34 8.00 13.73
CA GLU A 81 -9.43 7.75 14.67
C GLU A 81 -9.45 6.27 15.06
N GLY A 82 -8.94 5.98 16.25
CA GLY A 82 -8.79 4.60 16.72
C GLY A 82 -7.48 3.94 16.29
N ASN A 83 -7.39 2.63 16.51
CA ASN A 83 -6.19 1.82 16.20
C ASN A 83 -6.47 0.80 15.09
N VAL A 84 -7.29 1.14 14.11
CA VAL A 84 -7.65 0.25 13.00
C VAL A 84 -7.41 0.93 11.66
N ASN A 85 -6.89 0.17 10.70
CA ASN A 85 -6.61 0.64 9.35
C ASN A 85 -5.79 1.95 9.32
N GLN A 86 -4.66 1.98 10.01
CA GLN A 86 -3.79 3.15 10.11
C GLN A 86 -2.92 3.35 8.88
N GLY A 87 -2.57 2.25 8.21
CA GLY A 87 -1.78 2.35 6.98
C GLY A 87 -1.17 1.05 6.53
N GLY A 88 -0.18 1.18 5.68
CA GLY A 88 0.52 0.05 5.13
C GLY A 88 1.84 0.44 4.49
N PHE A 89 2.65 -0.55 4.14
CA PHE A 89 3.92 -0.35 3.50
C PHE A 89 4.17 -1.38 2.40
N HIS A 90 5.09 -1.03 1.51
CA HIS A 90 5.74 -1.90 0.54
C HIS A 90 7.23 -1.54 0.53
N LEU A 91 8.09 -2.53 0.77
CA LEU A 91 9.54 -2.39 0.75
C LEU A 91 10.13 -3.33 -0.30
N TRP A 92 11.06 -2.80 -1.08
CA TRP A 92 11.86 -3.55 -2.03
C TRP A 92 13.35 -3.25 -1.80
N ALA A 93 14.20 -4.28 -1.90
CA ALA A 93 15.65 -4.18 -1.85
C ALA A 93 16.26 -4.67 -3.18
N SER A 94 17.23 -3.94 -3.74
CA SER A 94 17.86 -4.31 -5.02
C SER A 94 18.75 -5.55 -4.90
N GLN A 95 19.26 -5.84 -3.70
CA GLN A 95 20.16 -6.97 -3.39
C GLN A 95 19.92 -7.47 -1.97
N GLY A 96 20.41 -8.68 -1.70
CA GLY A 96 20.19 -9.36 -0.44
C GLY A 96 18.81 -10.00 -0.39
N SER A 97 18.38 -10.39 0.81
CA SER A 97 17.06 -11.00 1.01
C SER A 97 16.36 -10.43 2.23
N LEU A 98 15.05 -10.25 2.11
CA LEU A 98 14.16 -9.79 3.18
C LEU A 98 13.52 -11.00 3.88
N ALA A 99 13.23 -10.87 5.16
CA ALA A 99 12.43 -11.83 5.92
C ALA A 99 11.43 -11.09 6.80
N VAL A 100 10.31 -11.74 7.06
CA VAL A 100 9.25 -11.24 7.95
C VAL A 100 9.39 -11.86 9.33
N ASN A 101 9.15 -11.07 10.37
CA ASN A 101 9.33 -11.51 11.75
C ASN A 101 8.01 -11.99 12.38
N ASP A 102 6.86 -11.56 11.83
CA ASP A 102 5.54 -11.92 12.33
C ASP A 102 4.46 -11.86 11.22
N ALA A 103 3.21 -12.07 11.60
CA ALA A 103 2.08 -12.11 10.68
C ALA A 103 1.61 -10.73 10.18
N THR A 104 2.20 -9.61 10.65
CA THR A 104 1.83 -8.25 10.23
C THR A 104 2.45 -7.85 8.89
N ALA A 105 3.43 -8.64 8.42
CA ALA A 105 4.05 -8.49 7.11
C ALA A 105 4.06 -9.81 6.34
N GLN A 106 4.20 -9.73 5.01
CA GLN A 106 4.31 -10.88 4.12
C GLN A 106 5.37 -10.65 3.05
N LEU A 107 6.08 -11.72 2.70
CA LEU A 107 6.98 -11.73 1.55
C LEU A 107 6.18 -11.97 0.27
N TYR A 108 6.45 -11.18 -0.76
CA TYR A 108 6.01 -11.47 -2.14
C TYR A 108 7.06 -12.26 -2.91
N ASN A 109 8.33 -11.97 -2.62
CA ASN A 109 9.52 -12.71 -3.08
C ASN A 109 10.69 -12.39 -2.14
N GLU A 110 11.91 -12.89 -2.43
CA GLU A 110 13.08 -12.77 -1.56
C GLU A 110 13.54 -11.33 -1.27
N ASN A 111 13.18 -10.38 -2.11
CA ASN A 111 13.55 -8.96 -1.97
C ASN A 111 12.34 -8.00 -1.98
N GLU A 112 11.14 -8.50 -1.80
CA GLU A 112 9.94 -7.68 -1.78
C GLU A 112 9.00 -8.11 -0.65
N VAL A 113 8.61 -7.18 0.19
CA VAL A 113 7.77 -7.39 1.37
C VAL A 113 6.74 -6.28 1.49
N GLY A 114 5.58 -6.59 2.02
CA GLY A 114 4.54 -5.61 2.34
C GLY A 114 3.75 -6.02 3.57
N HIS A 115 2.88 -5.13 4.03
CA HIS A 115 1.98 -5.42 5.14
C HIS A 115 0.95 -6.48 4.75
N THR A 116 0.37 -7.12 5.77
CA THR A 116 -0.83 -7.96 5.67
C THR A 116 -2.06 -7.19 6.14
N GLU A 117 -3.24 -7.76 5.99
CA GLU A 117 -4.46 -7.23 6.60
C GLU A 117 -4.32 -7.07 8.13
N ALA A 118 -3.68 -8.05 8.81
CA ALA A 118 -3.39 -7.96 10.23
C ALA A 118 -2.37 -6.87 10.58
N GLY A 119 -1.57 -6.44 9.62
CA GLY A 119 -0.54 -5.41 9.78
C GLY A 119 -0.99 -4.00 9.43
N ASN A 120 -2.23 -3.78 8.99
CA ASN A 120 -2.68 -2.45 8.60
C ASN A 120 -3.14 -1.57 9.79
N ASP A 121 -3.19 -2.14 10.99
CA ASP A 121 -3.57 -1.44 12.23
C ASP A 121 -2.38 -0.75 12.93
N GLN A 122 -1.25 -0.63 12.26
CA GLN A 122 -0.02 -0.06 12.81
C GLN A 122 0.70 0.84 11.81
N VAL A 123 1.71 1.56 12.28
CA VAL A 123 2.51 2.51 11.49
C VAL A 123 4.00 2.15 11.47
N SER A 124 4.34 0.97 12.01
CA SER A 124 5.72 0.49 12.12
C SER A 124 5.75 -1.05 12.06
N TRP A 125 6.72 -1.60 11.32
CA TRP A 125 6.92 -3.05 11.12
C TRP A 125 8.40 -3.38 11.25
N THR A 126 8.71 -4.45 11.96
CA THR A 126 10.08 -4.97 12.08
C THR A 126 10.28 -6.13 11.11
N LEU A 127 11.35 -6.04 10.35
CA LEU A 127 11.74 -6.98 9.31
C LEU A 127 13.21 -7.35 9.51
N THR A 128 13.66 -8.36 8.78
CA THR A 128 15.06 -8.75 8.73
C THR A 128 15.56 -8.62 7.30
N TRP A 129 16.74 -8.02 7.11
CA TRP A 129 17.44 -8.00 5.83
C TRP A 129 18.78 -8.71 5.97
N THR A 130 19.04 -9.69 5.08
CA THR A 130 20.33 -10.35 4.97
C THR A 130 21.08 -9.76 3.79
N ALA A 131 22.26 -9.22 4.05
CA ALA A 131 23.10 -8.57 3.06
C ALA A 131 23.59 -9.56 1.98
N PRO A 132 23.89 -9.09 0.75
CA PRO A 132 24.47 -9.93 -0.28
C PRO A 132 25.85 -10.45 0.10
N ALA A 133 26.27 -11.56 -0.54
CA ALA A 133 27.57 -12.18 -0.30
C ALA A 133 28.74 -11.47 -1.01
N THR A 134 28.47 -10.38 -1.71
CA THR A 134 29.45 -9.63 -2.52
C THR A 134 29.35 -8.15 -2.26
N ASP A 135 30.43 -7.42 -2.50
CA ASP A 135 30.45 -5.97 -2.45
C ASP A 135 29.63 -5.38 -3.61
N THR A 136 28.52 -4.75 -3.27
CA THR A 136 27.64 -4.09 -4.24
C THR A 136 26.84 -2.99 -3.56
N ASN A 137 26.37 -1.99 -4.33
CA ASN A 137 25.44 -1.02 -3.81
C ASN A 137 24.04 -1.67 -3.65
N VAL A 138 23.40 -1.34 -2.55
CA VAL A 138 22.03 -1.80 -2.27
C VAL A 138 21.10 -0.60 -2.19
N ASP A 139 20.09 -0.59 -3.05
CA ASP A 139 19.03 0.39 -3.03
C ASP A 139 17.81 -0.19 -2.33
N PHE A 140 17.19 0.59 -1.44
CA PHE A 140 15.92 0.28 -0.83
C PHE A 140 14.87 1.25 -1.33
N ILE A 141 13.71 0.75 -1.72
CA ILE A 141 12.56 1.56 -2.11
C ILE A 141 11.42 1.25 -1.14
N LEU A 142 11.04 2.25 -0.34
CA LEU A 142 9.93 2.17 0.61
C LEU A 142 8.77 3.04 0.14
N HIS A 143 7.63 2.44 -0.01
CA HIS A 143 6.34 3.13 -0.17
C HIS A 143 5.51 2.92 1.08
N VAL A 144 4.89 3.98 1.57
CA VAL A 144 3.97 3.94 2.71
C VAL A 144 2.64 4.59 2.34
N ASN A 145 1.59 4.13 2.96
CA ASN A 145 0.26 4.72 2.87
C ASN A 145 -0.25 5.00 4.27
N SER A 146 -0.53 6.26 4.57
CA SER A 146 -1.12 6.69 5.85
C SER A 146 -2.60 6.96 5.65
N VAL A 147 -3.44 6.28 6.41
CA VAL A 147 -4.91 6.38 6.34
C VAL A 147 -5.49 6.61 7.74
N ASN A 148 -6.75 7.05 7.83
CA ASN A 148 -7.38 7.45 9.08
C ASN A 148 -8.33 6.40 9.69
N GLY A 149 -8.28 5.17 9.20
CA GLY A 149 -9.17 4.10 9.66
C GLY A 149 -10.61 4.19 9.16
N CYS A 150 -10.95 5.22 8.39
CA CYS A 150 -12.28 5.35 7.80
C CYS A 150 -12.42 4.43 6.59
N LEU A 151 -13.22 3.39 6.70
CA LEU A 151 -13.51 2.44 5.62
C LEU A 151 -14.26 3.08 4.42
N LEU A 152 -14.79 4.30 4.60
CA LEU A 152 -15.59 5.02 3.60
C LEU A 152 -14.84 6.20 2.95
N TYR A 153 -13.67 6.59 3.48
CA TYR A 153 -12.92 7.76 3.01
C TYR A 153 -11.42 7.46 2.94
N THR A 154 -11.02 6.78 1.90
CA THR A 154 -9.63 6.76 1.49
C THR A 154 -9.34 8.05 0.76
N SER A 155 -8.72 9.05 1.41
CA SER A 155 -8.25 10.33 0.86
C SER A 155 -9.33 11.10 0.05
N PRO A 156 -9.55 12.40 0.23
CA PRO A 156 -10.48 13.14 -0.60
C PRO A 156 -10.04 13.04 -2.07
N SER A 157 -10.90 12.45 -2.89
CA SER A 157 -10.72 12.46 -4.34
C SER A 157 -10.49 13.90 -4.80
N PRO A 158 -9.59 14.17 -5.74
CA PRO A 158 -9.42 15.50 -6.32
C PRO A 158 -10.72 16.12 -6.88
N ARG A 159 -11.78 15.31 -7.04
CA ARG A 159 -13.11 15.74 -7.49
C ARG A 159 -13.98 16.36 -6.39
N ASP A 160 -13.63 16.19 -5.13
CA ASP A 160 -14.41 16.70 -3.99
C ASP A 160 -13.96 18.09 -3.52
N ARG A 161 -13.02 18.70 -4.24
CA ARG A 161 -12.62 20.11 -4.09
C ARG A 161 -13.42 20.94 -5.10
N GLY A 162 -14.69 21.10 -4.82
CA GLY A 162 -15.53 22.08 -5.52
C GLY A 162 -15.38 23.48 -4.94
#